data_158dac14c480ee89c474370d448ed676
#
_entry.id   158dac14c480ee89c474370d448ed676
#
_cell.length_a   1.000
_cell.length_b   1.000
_cell.length_c   1.000
_cell.angle_alpha   90.00
_cell.angle_beta   90.00
_cell.angle_gamma   90.00
#
_symmetry.space_group_name_H-M   'P 1'
#
loop_
_entity.id
_entity.type
_entity.pdbx_description
1 polymer ?
#
loop_
_entity_poly.entity_id
_entity_poly.type
_entity_poly.pdbx_seq_one_letter_code
_entity_poly.pdbx_strand_id
1 'polypeptide(L)'
;MTPAMTPAMTPAAADPPLEGGCTCRAVRFRLASRPLFVHCCHCTWCQRESGASFALNAMIESERVELLSGAPELVDTPSASGAGQRIARCPRCRVAVWSHYAGAGDAIRFVRVGTLDEPGRLPPDIHIFTASKQPWVVLPPGTPAVSQYYDRKQYWPAESLARRDAMRAKGIGKKPPAG
;
A
#
# COMPACT_ATOMS: atom_id res chain seq x y z
N MET A 1 -0.28 32.48 44.71
CA MET A 1 0.27 31.90 43.48
C MET A 1 -0.39 30.57 43.30
N THR A 2 -1.37 30.51 42.41
CA THR A 2 -2.13 29.29 42.11
C THR A 2 -1.42 28.52 40.98
N PRO A 3 -1.11 27.21 41.11
CA PRO A 3 -0.46 26.50 40.04
C PRO A 3 -1.43 26.29 38.86
N ALA A 4 -0.96 26.63 37.66
CA ALA A 4 -1.69 26.40 36.42
C ALA A 4 -1.83 24.89 36.17
N MET A 5 -3.07 24.42 36.11
CA MET A 5 -3.37 23.04 35.68
C MET A 5 -3.06 22.89 34.17
N THR A 6 -2.10 22.06 33.87
CA THR A 6 -1.82 21.60 32.48
C THR A 6 -3.01 20.77 32.00
N PRO A 7 -3.64 21.07 30.87
CA PRO A 7 -4.73 20.25 30.37
C PRO A 7 -4.19 18.88 29.99
N ALA A 8 -4.83 17.82 30.49
CA ALA A 8 -4.56 16.45 30.10
C ALA A 8 -4.81 16.27 28.58
N MET A 9 -3.79 15.87 27.84
CA MET A 9 -3.94 15.51 26.43
C MET A 9 -4.87 14.30 26.35
N THR A 10 -6.07 14.51 25.82
CA THR A 10 -6.97 13.42 25.43
C THR A 10 -6.25 12.57 24.39
N PRO A 11 -6.17 11.23 24.56
CA PRO A 11 -5.59 10.37 23.52
C PRO A 11 -6.37 10.59 22.23
N ALA A 12 -5.65 10.87 21.13
CA ALA A 12 -6.25 11.01 19.80
C ALA A 12 -7.09 9.76 19.52
N ALA A 13 -8.38 9.97 19.22
CA ALA A 13 -9.25 8.86 18.80
C ALA A 13 -8.59 8.11 17.65
N ALA A 14 -8.50 6.79 17.76
CA ALA A 14 -7.94 5.98 16.69
C ALA A 14 -8.70 6.27 15.39
N ASP A 15 -7.97 6.56 14.31
CA ASP A 15 -8.58 6.79 12.99
C ASP A 15 -9.56 5.63 12.68
N PRO A 16 -10.78 5.91 12.23
CA PRO A 16 -11.73 4.86 11.88
C PRO A 16 -11.12 3.95 10.79
N PRO A 17 -11.40 2.64 10.84
CA PRO A 17 -10.85 1.70 9.88
C PRO A 17 -11.21 2.09 8.45
N LEU A 18 -10.31 1.81 7.50
CA LEU A 18 -10.51 2.07 6.08
C LEU A 18 -11.13 0.83 5.44
N GLU A 19 -12.33 0.97 4.89
CA GLU A 19 -12.98 -0.09 4.13
C GLU A 19 -12.85 0.15 2.63
N GLY A 20 -13.01 -0.92 1.87
CA GLY A 20 -12.92 -0.87 0.43
C GLY A 20 -13.42 -2.15 -0.22
N GLY A 21 -13.31 -2.21 -1.54
CA GLY A 21 -13.72 -3.39 -2.30
C GLY A 21 -13.74 -3.16 -3.81
N CYS A 22 -14.22 -4.14 -4.52
CA CYS A 22 -14.40 -4.06 -5.96
C CYS A 22 -15.69 -3.29 -6.34
N THR A 23 -15.76 -2.83 -7.58
CA THR A 23 -16.89 -2.04 -8.09
C THR A 23 -18.24 -2.76 -7.95
N CYS A 24 -18.30 -4.08 -8.14
CA CYS A 24 -19.56 -4.85 -8.00
C CYS A 24 -19.86 -5.24 -6.54
N ARG A 25 -19.03 -4.83 -5.57
CA ARG A 25 -19.15 -5.09 -4.13
C ARG A 25 -19.13 -6.57 -3.72
N ALA A 26 -18.86 -7.49 -4.64
CA ALA A 26 -18.74 -8.92 -4.32
C ALA A 26 -17.52 -9.23 -3.42
N VAL A 27 -16.45 -8.43 -3.53
CA VAL A 27 -15.29 -8.49 -2.66
C VAL A 27 -15.25 -7.21 -1.84
N ARG A 28 -15.25 -7.38 -0.51
CA ARG A 28 -15.12 -6.27 0.45
C ARG A 28 -14.02 -6.59 1.44
N PHE A 29 -13.28 -5.58 1.84
CA PHE A 29 -12.19 -5.71 2.81
C PHE A 29 -12.10 -4.48 3.72
N ARG A 30 -11.35 -4.63 4.82
CA ARG A 30 -11.05 -3.58 5.79
C ARG A 30 -9.56 -3.59 6.09
N LEU A 31 -8.95 -2.41 6.19
CA LEU A 31 -7.62 -2.23 6.76
C LEU A 31 -7.77 -2.00 8.26
N ALA A 32 -7.24 -2.90 9.08
CA ALA A 32 -7.33 -2.84 10.54
C ALA A 32 -6.44 -1.75 11.17
N SER A 33 -5.56 -1.14 10.37
CA SER A 33 -4.68 -0.03 10.80
C SER A 33 -4.24 0.80 9.60
N ARG A 34 -3.59 1.94 9.85
CA ARG A 34 -2.91 2.68 8.78
C ARG A 34 -1.87 1.78 8.09
N PRO A 35 -1.70 1.92 6.76
CA PRO A 35 -0.64 1.26 6.01
C PRO A 35 0.75 1.60 6.55
N LEU A 36 1.72 0.75 6.24
CA LEU A 36 3.14 1.04 6.49
C LEU A 36 3.60 2.25 5.69
N PHE A 37 3.19 2.33 4.42
CA PHE A 37 3.59 3.41 3.51
C PHE A 37 2.76 3.38 2.24
N VAL A 38 2.51 4.55 1.63
CA VAL A 38 1.70 4.68 0.41
C VAL A 38 2.59 5.16 -0.75
N HIS A 39 2.70 4.34 -1.79
CA HIS A 39 3.45 4.65 -3.00
C HIS A 39 2.55 5.13 -4.13
N CYS A 40 2.91 6.25 -4.78
CA CYS A 40 2.46 6.59 -6.12
C CYS A 40 3.54 6.13 -7.12
N CYS A 41 3.31 4.99 -7.79
CA CYS A 41 4.28 4.38 -8.69
C CYS A 41 4.02 4.78 -10.14
N HIS A 42 5.00 5.43 -10.78
CA HIS A 42 4.94 5.89 -12.16
C HIS A 42 5.64 4.96 -13.17
N CYS A 43 6.06 3.75 -12.77
CA CYS A 43 6.72 2.83 -13.69
C CYS A 43 5.77 2.36 -14.80
N THR A 44 6.32 2.06 -15.98
CA THR A 44 5.55 1.63 -17.15
C THR A 44 4.74 0.36 -16.92
N TRP A 45 5.19 -0.53 -16.03
CA TRP A 45 4.46 -1.74 -15.65
C TRP A 45 3.19 -1.40 -14.87
N CYS A 46 3.29 -0.51 -13.88
CA CYS A 46 2.12 -0.04 -13.13
C CYS A 46 1.13 0.70 -14.04
N GLN A 47 1.63 1.52 -14.97
CA GLN A 47 0.78 2.20 -15.96
C GLN A 47 0.01 1.21 -16.83
N ARG A 48 0.69 0.19 -17.37
CA ARG A 48 0.04 -0.85 -18.22
C ARG A 48 -0.93 -1.71 -17.43
N GLU A 49 -0.57 -2.11 -16.21
CA GLU A 49 -1.41 -2.97 -15.37
C GLU A 49 -2.70 -2.26 -14.94
N SER A 50 -2.63 -0.98 -14.63
CA SER A 50 -3.78 -0.19 -14.16
C SER A 50 -4.55 0.51 -15.29
N GLY A 51 -3.94 0.70 -16.47
CA GLY A 51 -4.48 1.54 -17.54
C GLY A 51 -4.51 3.03 -17.18
N ALA A 52 -3.75 3.44 -16.15
CA ALA A 52 -3.67 4.81 -15.65
C ALA A 52 -2.23 5.33 -15.70
N SER A 53 -2.02 6.61 -15.45
CA SER A 53 -0.69 7.27 -15.48
C SER A 53 0.21 6.85 -14.33
N PHE A 54 -0.34 6.23 -13.29
CA PHE A 54 0.35 5.71 -12.11
C PHE A 54 -0.54 4.73 -11.36
N ALA A 55 0.05 3.96 -10.44
CA ALA A 55 -0.69 3.14 -9.49
C ALA A 55 -0.45 3.65 -8.06
N LEU A 56 -1.51 3.93 -7.31
CA LEU A 56 -1.44 4.30 -5.90
C LEU A 56 -1.65 3.05 -5.04
N ASN A 57 -0.59 2.66 -4.30
CA ASN A 57 -0.54 1.41 -3.56
C ASN A 57 -0.21 1.65 -2.09
N ALA A 58 -1.08 1.20 -1.20
CA ALA A 58 -0.87 1.19 0.24
C ALA A 58 -0.23 -0.13 0.67
N MET A 59 1.00 -0.08 1.16
CA MET A 59 1.70 -1.25 1.72
C MET A 59 1.21 -1.51 3.13
N ILE A 60 0.70 -2.70 3.38
CA ILE A 60 0.21 -3.10 4.69
C ILE A 60 0.48 -4.60 4.92
N GLU A 61 0.68 -5.00 6.18
CA GLU A 61 0.78 -6.40 6.55
C GLU A 61 -0.49 -7.15 6.15
N SER A 62 -0.33 -8.34 5.57
CA SER A 62 -1.47 -9.13 5.06
C SER A 62 -2.46 -9.49 6.16
N GLU A 63 -1.98 -9.72 7.38
CA GLU A 63 -2.80 -10.00 8.57
C GLU A 63 -3.69 -8.82 9.02
N ARG A 64 -3.37 -7.60 8.55
CA ARG A 64 -4.13 -6.38 8.83
C ARG A 64 -5.13 -6.01 7.74
N VAL A 65 -5.34 -6.89 6.77
CA VAL A 65 -6.38 -6.74 5.75
C VAL A 65 -7.40 -7.85 5.94
N GLU A 66 -8.53 -7.50 6.53
CA GLU A 66 -9.64 -8.40 6.81
C GLU A 66 -10.56 -8.49 5.58
N LEU A 67 -10.93 -9.69 5.18
CA LEU A 67 -12.01 -9.89 4.20
C LEU A 67 -13.35 -9.79 4.93
N LEU A 68 -14.19 -8.86 4.50
CA LEU A 68 -15.56 -8.68 5.02
C LEU A 68 -16.56 -9.49 4.20
N SER A 69 -16.32 -9.65 2.90
CA SER A 69 -17.13 -10.52 2.04
C SER A 69 -16.35 -10.93 0.79
N GLY A 70 -16.73 -12.07 0.23
CA GLY A 70 -16.17 -12.65 -0.98
C GLY A 70 -14.71 -13.07 -0.82
N ALA A 71 -14.18 -13.69 -1.87
CA ALA A 71 -12.76 -14.06 -1.97
C ALA A 71 -12.22 -13.64 -3.34
N PRO A 72 -11.18 -12.82 -3.43
CA PRO A 72 -10.55 -12.52 -4.70
C PRO A 72 -9.72 -13.70 -5.20
N GLU A 73 -9.63 -13.85 -6.51
CA GLU A 73 -8.71 -14.76 -7.18
C GLU A 73 -7.31 -14.17 -7.23
N LEU A 74 -6.28 -14.97 -6.94
CA LEU A 74 -4.89 -14.58 -7.14
C LEU A 74 -4.45 -14.94 -8.55
N VAL A 75 -4.09 -13.94 -9.34
CA VAL A 75 -3.67 -14.08 -10.73
C VAL A 75 -2.18 -13.80 -10.83
N ASP A 76 -1.41 -14.78 -11.28
CA ASP A 76 0.02 -14.60 -11.56
C ASP A 76 0.20 -13.61 -12.70
N THR A 77 1.02 -12.60 -12.45
CA THR A 77 1.21 -11.48 -13.37
C THR A 77 2.70 -11.13 -13.42
N PRO A 78 3.28 -10.90 -14.60
CA PRO A 78 4.65 -10.42 -14.71
C PRO A 78 4.86 -9.10 -13.97
N SER A 79 6.10 -8.80 -13.58
CA SER A 79 6.49 -7.52 -12.98
C SER A 79 7.83 -7.02 -13.50
N ALA A 80 8.12 -5.74 -13.30
CA ALA A 80 9.37 -5.12 -13.76
C ALA A 80 10.63 -5.79 -13.20
N SER A 81 10.55 -6.42 -12.03
CA SER A 81 11.68 -7.13 -11.41
C SER A 81 11.99 -8.48 -12.04
N GLY A 82 11.15 -8.98 -12.95
CA GLY A 82 11.23 -10.35 -13.49
C GLY A 82 10.73 -11.44 -12.53
N ALA A 83 10.59 -11.13 -11.24
CA ALA A 83 10.17 -12.10 -10.22
C ALA A 83 8.66 -12.31 -10.13
N GLY A 84 7.87 -11.53 -10.88
CA GLY A 84 6.42 -11.62 -10.90
C GLY A 84 5.73 -10.95 -9.70
N GLN A 85 4.42 -10.96 -9.75
CA GLN A 85 3.51 -10.56 -8.68
C GLN A 85 2.23 -11.39 -8.78
N ARG A 86 1.52 -11.56 -7.69
CA ARG A 86 0.17 -12.12 -7.68
C ARG A 86 -0.82 -11.01 -7.41
N ILE A 87 -1.76 -10.81 -8.31
CA ILE A 87 -2.77 -9.76 -8.20
C ILE A 87 -4.09 -10.39 -7.76
N ALA A 88 -4.61 -9.92 -6.62
CA ALA A 88 -5.92 -10.29 -6.14
C ALA A 88 -7.00 -9.54 -6.91
N ARG A 89 -7.80 -10.26 -7.68
CA ARG A 89 -8.89 -9.71 -8.50
C ARG A 89 -10.24 -10.26 -8.10
N CYS A 90 -11.25 -9.42 -8.15
CA CYS A 90 -12.62 -9.88 -7.98
C CYS A 90 -12.97 -10.90 -9.08
N PRO A 91 -13.52 -12.10 -8.76
CA PRO A 91 -13.86 -13.10 -9.77
C PRO A 91 -15.00 -12.65 -10.71
N ARG A 92 -15.84 -11.68 -10.29
CA ARG A 92 -16.97 -11.17 -11.06
C ARG A 92 -16.62 -9.99 -11.95
N CYS A 93 -16.10 -8.89 -11.39
CA CYS A 93 -15.85 -7.66 -12.14
C CYS A 93 -14.36 -7.45 -12.50
N ARG A 94 -13.48 -8.36 -12.12
CA ARG A 94 -12.03 -8.37 -12.43
C ARG A 94 -11.24 -7.17 -11.87
N VAL A 95 -11.84 -6.30 -11.07
CA VAL A 95 -11.14 -5.19 -10.41
C VAL A 95 -10.05 -5.76 -9.51
N ALA A 96 -8.83 -5.25 -9.66
CA ALA A 96 -7.68 -5.56 -8.81
C ALA A 96 -7.82 -4.83 -7.48
N VAL A 97 -7.76 -5.55 -6.35
CA VAL A 97 -7.90 -4.96 -5.02
C VAL A 97 -6.56 -4.83 -4.28
N TRP A 98 -5.64 -5.78 -4.47
CA TRP A 98 -4.24 -5.68 -4.01
C TRP A 98 -3.32 -6.57 -4.83
N SER A 99 -2.01 -6.40 -4.60
CA SER A 99 -0.98 -7.27 -5.16
C SER A 99 -0.06 -7.80 -4.06
N HIS A 100 0.52 -8.98 -4.30
CA HIS A 100 1.67 -9.52 -3.59
C HIS A 100 2.85 -9.54 -4.54
N TYR A 101 3.91 -8.81 -4.24
CA TYR A 101 5.16 -8.83 -5.01
C TYR A 101 6.10 -9.90 -4.46
N ALA A 102 6.80 -10.64 -5.33
CA ALA A 102 7.68 -11.74 -4.95
C ALA A 102 8.73 -11.38 -3.89
N GLY A 103 9.23 -10.14 -3.90
CA GLY A 103 10.21 -9.66 -2.91
C GLY A 103 9.67 -9.46 -1.49
N ALA A 104 8.34 -9.41 -1.32
CA ALA A 104 7.66 -9.29 -0.02
C ALA A 104 6.87 -10.56 0.35
N GLY A 105 6.71 -11.48 -0.62
CA GLY A 105 5.90 -12.68 -0.45
C GLY A 105 4.45 -12.36 -0.07
N ASP A 106 3.82 -13.29 0.65
CA ASP A 106 2.44 -13.15 1.12
C ASP A 106 2.29 -12.26 2.36
N ALA A 107 3.41 -11.83 2.93
CA ALA A 107 3.42 -11.05 4.16
C ALA A 107 2.88 -9.63 4.01
N ILE A 108 2.99 -9.06 2.81
CA ILE A 108 2.58 -7.68 2.50
C ILE A 108 1.58 -7.69 1.36
N ARG A 109 0.48 -6.96 1.56
CA ARG A 109 -0.44 -6.56 0.50
C ARG A 109 -0.15 -5.13 0.07
N PHE A 110 -0.13 -4.92 -1.24
CA PHE A 110 -0.10 -3.60 -1.87
C PHE A 110 -1.52 -3.27 -2.29
N VAL A 111 -2.29 -2.74 -1.36
CA VAL A 111 -3.72 -2.45 -1.57
C VAL A 111 -3.86 -1.29 -2.54
N ARG A 112 -4.72 -1.44 -3.55
CA ARG A 112 -5.04 -0.38 -4.52
C ARG A 112 -5.86 0.70 -3.81
N VAL A 113 -5.28 1.86 -3.56
CA VAL A 113 -5.94 2.93 -2.80
C VAL A 113 -7.25 3.36 -3.44
N GLY A 114 -7.31 3.41 -4.78
CA GLY A 114 -8.55 3.73 -5.51
C GLY A 114 -9.71 2.74 -5.30
N THR A 115 -9.48 1.60 -4.62
CA THR A 115 -10.55 0.64 -4.27
C THR A 115 -11.07 0.83 -2.84
N LEU A 116 -10.54 1.79 -2.08
CA LEU A 116 -11.11 2.19 -0.80
C LEU A 116 -12.37 3.02 -1.01
N ASP A 117 -13.29 2.98 -0.07
CA ASP A 117 -14.51 3.80 -0.09
C ASP A 117 -14.18 5.29 0.08
N GLU A 118 -13.11 5.60 0.83
CA GLU A 118 -12.58 6.95 1.07
C GLU A 118 -11.10 7.05 0.67
N PRO A 119 -10.76 6.97 -0.64
CA PRO A 119 -9.36 6.92 -1.09
C PRO A 119 -8.56 8.18 -0.74
N GLY A 120 -9.23 9.32 -0.61
CA GLY A 120 -8.60 10.60 -0.24
C GLY A 120 -7.98 10.62 1.16
N ARG A 121 -8.30 9.65 2.02
CA ARG A 121 -7.67 9.51 3.36
C ARG A 121 -6.26 8.94 3.31
N LEU A 122 -5.83 8.40 2.16
CA LEU A 122 -4.48 7.86 1.94
C LEU A 122 -3.78 8.54 0.76
N PRO A 123 -3.36 9.80 0.91
CA PRO A 123 -2.51 10.43 -0.10
C PRO A 123 -1.17 9.70 -0.20
N PRO A 124 -0.41 9.86 -1.29
CA PRO A 124 0.91 9.26 -1.42
C PRO A 124 1.90 9.85 -0.42
N ASP A 125 2.67 8.99 0.24
CA ASP A 125 3.82 9.39 1.04
C ASP A 125 5.05 9.68 0.15
N ILE A 126 5.10 9.05 -1.04
CA ILE A 126 6.19 9.21 -2.01
C ILE A 126 5.74 8.90 -3.44
N HIS A 127 6.29 9.63 -4.40
CA HIS A 127 6.26 9.29 -5.83
C HIS A 127 7.53 8.53 -6.21
N ILE A 128 7.40 7.32 -6.77
CA ILE A 128 8.53 6.47 -7.19
C ILE A 128 8.51 6.23 -8.69
N PHE A 129 9.70 5.93 -9.25
CA PHE A 129 9.91 5.73 -10.70
C PHE A 129 9.44 6.91 -11.54
N THR A 130 9.72 8.12 -11.06
CA THR A 130 9.31 9.35 -11.76
C THR A 130 10.07 9.58 -13.08
N ALA A 131 11.17 8.84 -13.32
CA ALA A 131 11.86 8.83 -14.62
C ALA A 131 10.94 8.43 -15.79
N SER A 132 9.91 7.60 -15.52
CA SER A 132 8.90 7.18 -16.51
C SER A 132 7.52 7.81 -16.29
N LYS A 133 7.45 8.88 -15.46
CA LYS A 133 6.23 9.65 -15.23
C LYS A 133 5.74 10.29 -16.55
N GLN A 134 4.45 10.28 -16.77
CA GLN A 134 3.85 11.01 -17.90
C GLN A 134 4.14 12.51 -17.78
N PRO A 135 4.54 13.19 -18.87
CA PRO A 135 5.03 14.58 -18.81
C PRO A 135 3.98 15.56 -18.28
N TRP A 136 2.72 15.31 -18.53
CA TRP A 136 1.60 16.16 -18.09
C TRP A 136 1.18 15.93 -16.62
N VAL A 137 1.67 14.88 -15.95
CA VAL A 137 1.40 14.66 -14.52
C VAL A 137 2.25 15.62 -13.70
N VAL A 138 1.59 16.53 -13.01
CA VAL A 138 2.23 17.45 -12.06
C VAL A 138 2.28 16.79 -10.69
N LEU A 139 3.48 16.74 -10.09
CA LEU A 139 3.64 16.22 -8.74
C LEU A 139 3.34 17.33 -7.72
N PRO A 140 2.59 17.03 -6.64
CA PRO A 140 2.30 18.03 -5.63
C PRO A 140 3.60 18.45 -4.91
N PRO A 141 3.76 19.75 -4.61
CA PRO A 141 4.89 20.22 -3.83
C PRO A 141 4.84 19.62 -2.41
N GLY A 142 6.00 19.30 -1.85
CA GLY A 142 6.12 18.77 -0.49
C GLY A 142 6.01 17.25 -0.36
N THR A 143 5.53 16.53 -1.39
CA THR A 143 5.59 15.06 -1.40
C THR A 143 6.91 14.60 -2.02
N PRO A 144 7.71 13.78 -1.34
CA PRO A 144 8.95 13.24 -1.89
C PRO A 144 8.75 12.56 -3.25
N ALA A 145 9.72 12.77 -4.16
CA ALA A 145 9.68 12.19 -5.50
C ALA A 145 11.07 11.70 -5.89
N VAL A 146 11.18 10.45 -6.33
CA VAL A 146 12.45 9.82 -6.70
C VAL A 146 12.37 9.19 -8.08
N SER A 147 13.48 9.27 -8.84
CA SER A 147 13.53 8.79 -10.23
C SER A 147 13.39 7.29 -10.36
N GLN A 148 13.81 6.54 -9.34
CA GLN A 148 13.76 5.07 -9.27
C GLN A 148 13.13 4.63 -7.94
N TYR A 149 13.65 3.58 -7.31
CA TYR A 149 13.28 3.16 -5.97
C TYR A 149 14.15 3.86 -4.92
N TYR A 150 13.88 3.72 -3.63
CA TYR A 150 14.49 4.47 -2.54
C TYR A 150 14.91 3.57 -1.36
N ASP A 151 15.77 4.09 -0.49
CA ASP A 151 16.04 3.48 0.81
C ASP A 151 14.93 3.82 1.81
N ARG A 152 14.25 2.81 2.33
CA ARG A 152 13.15 2.96 3.28
C ARG A 152 13.53 3.72 4.54
N LYS A 153 14.77 3.56 5.01
CA LYS A 153 15.25 4.26 6.22
C LYS A 153 15.23 5.78 6.09
N GLN A 154 15.27 6.30 4.85
CA GLN A 154 15.23 7.74 4.60
C GLN A 154 13.83 8.33 4.61
N TYR A 155 12.80 7.51 4.34
CA TYR A 155 11.44 8.03 4.08
C TYR A 155 10.37 7.46 4.98
N TRP A 156 10.55 6.26 5.52
CA TRP A 156 9.53 5.63 6.32
C TRP A 156 9.48 6.18 7.74
N PRO A 157 8.28 6.39 8.31
CA PRO A 157 8.14 6.68 9.73
C PRO A 157 8.77 5.58 10.60
N ALA A 158 9.31 5.96 11.76
CA ALA A 158 9.94 5.02 12.68
C ALA A 158 9.00 3.88 13.10
N GLU A 159 7.71 4.17 13.28
CA GLU A 159 6.69 3.16 13.58
C GLU A 159 6.57 2.12 12.47
N SER A 160 6.53 2.56 11.20
CA SER A 160 6.43 1.66 10.05
C SER A 160 7.67 0.79 9.89
N LEU A 161 8.85 1.33 10.18
CA LEU A 161 10.10 0.56 10.21
C LEU A 161 10.05 -0.49 11.32
N ALA A 162 9.63 -0.13 12.53
CA ALA A 162 9.51 -1.05 13.66
C ALA A 162 8.50 -2.19 13.37
N ARG A 163 7.33 -1.87 12.79
CA ARG A 163 6.33 -2.86 12.38
C ARG A 163 6.91 -3.85 11.37
N ARG A 164 7.63 -3.36 10.36
CA ARG A 164 8.29 -4.19 9.36
C ARG A 164 9.38 -5.09 9.97
N ASP A 165 10.17 -4.57 10.89
CA ASP A 165 11.23 -5.32 11.54
C ASP A 165 10.66 -6.41 12.47
N ALA A 166 9.56 -6.13 13.16
CA ALA A 166 8.82 -7.12 13.94
C ALA A 166 8.30 -8.29 13.07
N MET A 167 7.80 -8.01 11.86
CA MET A 167 7.41 -9.07 10.90
C MET A 167 8.62 -9.94 10.51
N ARG A 168 9.76 -9.32 10.20
CA ARG A 168 10.98 -10.05 9.81
C ARG A 168 11.52 -10.92 10.93
N ALA A 169 11.45 -10.45 12.17
CA ALA A 169 11.85 -11.21 13.35
C ALA A 169 11.02 -12.49 13.52
N LYS A 170 9.73 -12.45 13.15
CA LYS A 170 8.84 -13.61 13.10
C LYS A 170 9.07 -14.53 11.89
N GLY A 171 10.07 -14.27 11.05
CA GLY A 171 10.35 -15.03 9.84
C GLY A 171 9.40 -14.77 8.68
N ILE A 172 8.51 -13.80 8.82
CA ILE A 172 7.49 -13.44 7.83
C ILE A 172 8.14 -12.54 6.75
N GLY A 173 7.94 -12.85 5.45
CA GLY A 173 8.45 -12.05 4.34
C GLY A 173 9.97 -12.21 4.08
N LYS A 174 10.59 -13.31 4.49
CA LYS A 174 11.92 -13.67 4.03
C LYS A 174 11.85 -14.06 2.55
N LYS A 175 12.74 -13.49 1.74
CA LYS A 175 12.93 -13.95 0.36
C LYS A 175 13.30 -15.44 0.40
N PRO A 176 12.66 -16.32 -0.41
CA PRO A 176 13.14 -17.70 -0.51
C PRO A 176 14.61 -17.68 -0.94
N PRO A 177 15.43 -18.65 -0.48
CA PRO A 177 16.80 -18.79 -0.96
C PRO A 177 16.79 -18.83 -2.49
N ALA A 178 17.74 -18.12 -3.10
CA ALA A 178 17.95 -18.22 -4.52
C ALA A 178 18.36 -19.66 -4.82
N GLY A 179 17.51 -20.40 -5.54
CA GLY A 179 17.85 -21.70 -6.11
C GLY A 179 18.80 -21.55 -7.29
#